data_b29005749451cb4dd96aa61219b16d13
#
_entry.id   b29005749451cb4dd96aa61219b16d13
#
_cell.length_a   1.000
_cell.length_b   1.000
_cell.length_c   1.000
_cell.angle_alpha   90.00
_cell.angle_beta   90.00
_cell.angle_gamma   90.00
#
_symmetry.space_group_name_H-M   'P 1'
#
loop_
_entity.id
_entity.type
_entity.pdbx_description
1 polymer ?
#
loop_
_entity_poly.entity_id
_entity_poly.type
_entity_poly.pdbx_seq_one_letter_code
_entity_poly.pdbx_strand_id
1 'polypeptide(L)'
;MQRRNEIRAACTCPHYFEDRDTAQMSTQLSFVIVGAGLAGAKAAEALRTNGFDGRVILIGDEADRPYDRPPLSKGYLQGSTEREKIYIHPPQWRLEHDIDLRLGTRITEIDCTAHEVTTASGQTLGYDKLLVTTGSSPRRLEVPGADLAGVHYLRTVADSDALQETFAAAQRVAIIGAGWIGLESAAAARAAGCHVTLIERAKLPLLGVLGAEVAETYAALHRAHDVELRPSVGVAEIIGASDKATGVRLVDGDVVPADAVVIGVGITPNTELAAAAGLTIDNGIVVDEHLATTNPDVFAAGDVANSYYPLLGTHLRLEHWSAALNQGPVAAANMMGTLTSYDRVPYFFSDQYDCGMEYSGYVGPGGYDEVVFRGDVASGEFIAFWMRDGRVLAGMNVNTWGVTDAIEALVRSGARVDPAELADPEVLLMYLAGNATSDR
;
A
#
# COMPACT_ATOMS: atom_id res chain seq x y z
N MET A 1 -28.84 98.34 -17.92
CA MET A 1 -27.88 98.69 -16.85
C MET A 1 -26.98 97.46 -16.63
N GLN A 2 -25.82 97.44 -17.25
CA GLN A 2 -24.45 97.68 -16.71
C GLN A 2 -24.21 96.96 -15.40
N ARG A 3 -23.30 96.02 -15.33
CA ARG A 3 -21.81 96.09 -15.40
C ARG A 3 -21.23 94.67 -15.39
N ARG A 4 -20.34 94.37 -16.29
CA ARG A 4 -18.83 94.20 -16.18
C ARG A 4 -18.33 93.05 -15.30
N ASN A 5 -17.78 92.13 -16.03
CA ASN A 5 -16.38 91.65 -16.02
C ASN A 5 -15.71 91.36 -14.65
N GLU A 6 -15.21 90.15 -14.50
CA GLU A 6 -13.73 89.94 -14.38
C GLU A 6 -13.38 88.50 -14.58
N ILE A 7 -12.41 88.29 -15.44
CA ILE A 7 -11.75 87.05 -15.77
C ILE A 7 -10.74 86.76 -14.66
N ARG A 8 -10.75 85.50 -14.04
CA ARG A 8 -9.55 84.98 -13.40
C ARG A 8 -9.29 83.62 -13.99
N ALA A 9 -8.15 83.48 -14.65
CA ALA A 9 -7.51 82.25 -15.07
C ALA A 9 -7.08 81.47 -13.83
N ALA A 10 -7.50 80.21 -13.76
CA ALA A 10 -6.94 79.24 -12.79
C ALA A 10 -6.19 78.16 -13.57
N CYS A 11 -4.91 78.03 -13.23
CA CYS A 11 -4.00 77.00 -13.72
C CYS A 11 -4.54 75.58 -13.49
N THR A 12 -4.63 74.88 -14.57
CA THR A 12 -4.81 73.38 -14.53
C THR A 12 -3.44 72.74 -14.34
N CYS A 13 -3.20 72.21 -13.14
CA CYS A 13 -2.17 71.18 -12.92
C CYS A 13 -2.74 69.80 -13.40
N PRO A 14 -2.03 69.05 -14.21
CA PRO A 14 -2.40 67.69 -14.49
C PRO A 14 -2.06 66.82 -13.28
N HIS A 15 -3.06 66.31 -12.60
CA HIS A 15 -2.87 65.18 -11.69
C HIS A 15 -2.46 63.96 -12.52
N TYR A 16 -1.18 63.58 -12.37
CA TYR A 16 -0.70 62.23 -12.68
C TYR A 16 -1.43 61.28 -11.71
N PHE A 17 -2.42 60.54 -12.19
CA PHE A 17 -2.82 59.30 -11.57
C PHE A 17 -1.69 58.29 -11.85
N GLU A 18 -0.86 58.02 -10.86
CA GLU A 18 -0.07 56.79 -10.83
C GLU A 18 -1.06 55.65 -10.63
N ASP A 19 -1.39 54.99 -11.73
CA ASP A 19 -1.96 53.63 -11.72
C ASP A 19 -0.94 52.70 -11.08
N ARG A 20 -1.01 52.54 -9.75
CA ARG A 20 -0.41 51.44 -9.01
C ARG A 20 -1.35 50.25 -8.99
N ASP A 21 -1.72 49.72 -10.13
CA ASP A 21 -2.12 48.34 -10.28
C ASP A 21 -0.90 47.47 -10.51
N THR A 22 -0.04 47.40 -9.49
CA THR A 22 0.78 46.18 -9.30
C THR A 22 -0.21 45.14 -8.81
N ALA A 23 -0.85 44.43 -9.74
CA ALA A 23 -1.45 43.16 -9.49
C ALA A 23 -0.37 42.28 -8.84
N GLN A 24 -0.44 42.18 -7.54
CA GLN A 24 0.25 41.14 -6.78
C GLN A 24 -0.33 39.82 -7.32
N MET A 25 0.29 39.24 -8.34
CA MET A 25 0.04 37.86 -8.70
C MET A 25 0.41 37.05 -7.44
N SER A 26 -0.57 36.76 -6.60
CA SER A 26 -0.44 35.74 -5.59
C SER A 26 -0.15 34.47 -6.38
N THR A 27 1.10 34.05 -6.43
CA THR A 27 1.46 32.74 -7.01
C THR A 27 0.75 31.71 -6.16
N GLN A 28 -0.34 31.14 -6.69
CA GLN A 28 -1.09 30.10 -6.04
C GLN A 28 -0.14 28.93 -5.78
N LEU A 29 -0.02 28.48 -4.52
CA LEU A 29 0.83 27.34 -4.15
C LEU A 29 0.47 26.12 -4.99
N SER A 30 1.48 25.36 -5.40
CA SER A 30 1.32 24.16 -6.22
C SER A 30 1.87 22.96 -5.47
N PHE A 31 1.02 22.00 -5.12
CA PHE A 31 1.40 20.72 -4.54
C PHE A 31 1.32 19.62 -5.59
N VAL A 32 2.43 18.91 -5.77
CA VAL A 32 2.54 17.82 -6.74
C VAL A 32 2.60 16.49 -6.00
N ILE A 33 1.82 15.53 -6.46
CA ILE A 33 1.78 14.15 -5.94
C ILE A 33 2.17 13.21 -7.08
N VAL A 34 3.30 12.51 -6.93
CA VAL A 34 3.81 11.55 -7.90
C VAL A 34 3.47 10.13 -7.46
N GLY A 35 2.50 9.54 -8.15
CA GLY A 35 1.91 8.24 -7.86
C GLY A 35 0.40 8.36 -7.59
N ALA A 36 -0.45 7.95 -8.54
CA ALA A 36 -1.90 8.01 -8.42
C ALA A 36 -2.51 6.71 -7.86
N GLY A 37 -1.80 6.05 -6.92
CA GLY A 37 -2.34 4.96 -6.12
C GLY A 37 -3.16 5.45 -4.93
N LEU A 38 -3.50 4.53 -4.00
CA LEU A 38 -4.33 4.83 -2.81
C LEU A 38 -3.75 5.98 -1.97
N ALA A 39 -2.45 5.95 -1.64
CA ALA A 39 -1.82 6.97 -0.82
C ALA A 39 -1.90 8.36 -1.48
N GLY A 40 -1.61 8.46 -2.77
CA GLY A 40 -1.70 9.72 -3.52
C GLY A 40 -3.12 10.25 -3.64
N ALA A 41 -4.10 9.38 -3.91
CA ALA A 41 -5.51 9.76 -3.98
C ALA A 41 -6.04 10.26 -2.62
N LYS A 42 -5.68 9.57 -1.52
CA LYS A 42 -6.08 9.98 -0.17
C LYS A 42 -5.37 11.24 0.31
N ALA A 43 -4.16 11.50 -0.15
CA ALA A 43 -3.49 12.78 0.07
C ALA A 43 -4.20 13.92 -0.67
N ALA A 44 -4.53 13.74 -1.94
CA ALA A 44 -5.26 14.73 -2.73
C ALA A 44 -6.64 15.05 -2.12
N GLU A 45 -7.37 14.01 -1.66
CA GLU A 45 -8.63 14.16 -0.92
C GLU A 45 -8.43 14.97 0.37
N ALA A 46 -7.42 14.62 1.16
CA ALA A 46 -7.14 15.28 2.44
C ALA A 46 -6.73 16.75 2.25
N LEU A 47 -5.96 17.10 1.23
CA LEU A 47 -5.63 18.49 0.91
C LEU A 47 -6.89 19.31 0.73
N ARG A 48 -7.87 18.84 -0.03
CA ARG A 48 -9.14 19.56 -0.26
C ARG A 48 -10.03 19.57 0.98
N THR A 49 -10.14 18.46 1.67
CA THR A 49 -10.94 18.36 2.91
C THR A 49 -10.40 19.29 4.01
N ASN A 50 -9.07 19.47 4.07
CA ASN A 50 -8.41 20.37 5.02
C ASN A 50 -8.36 21.83 4.54
N GLY A 51 -8.97 22.16 3.38
CA GLY A 51 -9.13 23.53 2.91
C GLY A 51 -7.92 24.09 2.15
N PHE A 52 -7.03 23.27 1.62
CA PHE A 52 -5.97 23.75 0.73
C PHE A 52 -6.61 24.28 -0.57
N ASP A 53 -6.42 25.56 -0.85
CA ASP A 53 -6.96 26.28 -2.01
C ASP A 53 -5.97 26.44 -3.17
N GLY A 54 -4.72 25.94 -2.99
CA GLY A 54 -3.68 25.90 -4.00
C GLY A 54 -3.95 24.86 -5.10
N ARG A 55 -3.05 24.79 -6.08
CA ARG A 55 -3.10 23.79 -7.13
C ARG A 55 -2.70 22.42 -6.60
N VAL A 56 -3.50 21.38 -6.87
CA VAL A 56 -3.19 19.98 -6.56
C VAL A 56 -3.05 19.20 -7.86
N ILE A 57 -1.86 18.66 -8.13
CA ILE A 57 -1.57 17.87 -9.32
C ILE A 57 -1.29 16.44 -8.87
N LEU A 58 -2.14 15.49 -9.27
CA LEU A 58 -1.98 14.04 -8.99
C LEU A 58 -1.58 13.33 -10.29
N ILE A 59 -0.40 12.71 -10.30
CA ILE A 59 0.21 12.14 -11.51
C ILE A 59 0.40 10.63 -11.34
N GLY A 60 -0.07 9.84 -12.31
CA GLY A 60 0.11 8.40 -12.35
C GLY A 60 0.53 7.90 -13.72
N ASP A 61 1.35 6.86 -13.77
CA ASP A 61 1.79 6.22 -15.02
C ASP A 61 0.80 5.17 -15.53
N GLU A 62 -0.12 4.70 -14.69
CA GLU A 62 -1.24 3.85 -15.10
C GLU A 62 -2.32 4.67 -15.82
N ALA A 63 -3.04 4.03 -16.74
CA ALA A 63 -4.15 4.66 -17.47
C ALA A 63 -5.44 4.70 -16.63
N ASP A 64 -5.54 3.85 -15.61
CA ASP A 64 -6.68 3.79 -14.71
C ASP A 64 -6.64 4.91 -13.67
N ARG A 65 -7.82 5.45 -13.34
CA ARG A 65 -7.95 6.35 -12.19
C ARG A 65 -7.62 5.61 -10.89
N PRO A 66 -7.30 6.33 -9.79
CA PRO A 66 -6.95 5.71 -8.51
C PRO A 66 -7.94 4.63 -8.06
N TYR A 67 -7.42 3.46 -7.66
CA TYR A 67 -8.22 2.30 -7.26
C TYR A 67 -7.59 1.55 -6.09
N ASP A 68 -8.40 0.76 -5.38
CA ASP A 68 -7.98 -0.15 -4.33
C ASP A 68 -7.35 -1.42 -4.92
N ARG A 69 -6.16 -1.79 -4.45
CA ARG A 69 -5.44 -2.99 -4.92
C ARG A 69 -5.92 -4.30 -4.28
N PRO A 70 -6.38 -4.35 -3.00
CA PRO A 70 -6.79 -5.62 -2.38
C PRO A 70 -7.82 -6.42 -3.18
N PRO A 71 -8.81 -5.83 -3.86
CA PRO A 71 -9.74 -6.58 -4.68
C PRO A 71 -9.10 -7.34 -5.85
N LEU A 72 -7.92 -6.90 -6.33
CA LEU A 72 -7.26 -7.45 -7.52
C LEU A 72 -6.77 -8.89 -7.35
N SER A 73 -6.59 -9.36 -6.11
CA SER A 73 -6.26 -10.76 -5.78
C SER A 73 -7.44 -11.53 -5.16
N LYS A 74 -8.58 -10.85 -4.96
CA LYS A 74 -9.78 -11.35 -4.27
C LYS A 74 -11.01 -11.29 -5.18
N GLY A 75 -12.05 -10.60 -4.75
CA GLY A 75 -13.34 -10.54 -5.42
C GLY A 75 -13.30 -10.03 -6.86
N TYR A 76 -12.39 -9.08 -7.18
CA TYR A 76 -12.24 -8.65 -8.56
C TYR A 76 -11.63 -9.76 -9.44
N LEU A 77 -10.56 -10.42 -8.98
CA LEU A 77 -9.93 -11.52 -9.71
C LEU A 77 -10.90 -12.72 -9.87
N GLN A 78 -11.80 -12.93 -8.91
CA GLN A 78 -12.83 -13.99 -8.95
C GLN A 78 -14.08 -13.59 -9.75
N GLY A 79 -14.17 -12.36 -10.26
CA GLY A 79 -15.32 -11.86 -11.01
C GLY A 79 -16.55 -11.53 -10.15
N SER A 80 -16.45 -11.54 -8.82
CA SER A 80 -17.55 -11.21 -7.89
C SER A 80 -17.63 -9.70 -7.58
N THR A 81 -16.58 -8.93 -7.87
CA THR A 81 -16.54 -7.46 -7.70
C THR A 81 -16.47 -6.79 -9.06
N GLU A 82 -17.41 -5.89 -9.34
CA GLU A 82 -17.43 -5.10 -10.57
C GLU A 82 -16.28 -4.08 -10.61
N ARG A 83 -15.74 -3.79 -11.82
CA ARG A 83 -14.63 -2.85 -12.00
C ARG A 83 -14.91 -1.47 -11.39
N GLU A 84 -16.12 -0.95 -11.49
CA GLU A 84 -16.47 0.36 -10.93
C GLU A 84 -16.31 0.44 -9.39
N LYS A 85 -16.43 -0.69 -8.70
CA LYS A 85 -16.35 -0.74 -7.23
C LYS A 85 -14.93 -0.74 -6.68
N ILE A 86 -13.92 -0.99 -7.52
CA ILE A 86 -12.53 -0.91 -7.07
C ILE A 86 -11.99 0.51 -7.04
N TYR A 87 -12.60 1.45 -7.77
CA TYR A 87 -12.11 2.83 -7.84
C TYR A 87 -12.41 3.61 -6.56
N ILE A 88 -11.42 4.38 -6.08
CA ILE A 88 -11.51 5.16 -4.83
C ILE A 88 -12.55 6.28 -4.94
N HIS A 89 -12.61 6.93 -6.09
CA HIS A 89 -13.54 8.04 -6.35
C HIS A 89 -14.26 7.87 -7.69
N PRO A 90 -15.51 8.36 -7.81
CA PRO A 90 -16.20 8.38 -9.08
C PRO A 90 -15.51 9.34 -10.09
N PRO A 91 -15.73 9.19 -11.41
CA PRO A 91 -15.01 9.94 -12.43
C PRO A 91 -15.11 11.48 -12.31
N GLN A 92 -16.25 11.99 -11.84
CA GLN A 92 -16.50 13.43 -11.69
C GLN A 92 -15.82 14.05 -10.47
N TRP A 93 -15.45 13.26 -9.46
CA TRP A 93 -14.90 13.73 -8.19
C TRP A 93 -13.70 14.68 -8.37
N ARG A 94 -12.79 14.39 -9.31
CA ARG A 94 -11.62 15.22 -9.59
C ARG A 94 -11.97 16.63 -10.07
N LEU A 95 -13.08 16.77 -10.81
CA LEU A 95 -13.56 18.06 -11.31
C LEU A 95 -14.26 18.85 -10.19
N GLU A 96 -15.05 18.15 -9.37
CA GLU A 96 -15.75 18.75 -8.23
C GLU A 96 -14.80 19.27 -7.15
N HIS A 97 -13.60 18.66 -7.05
CA HIS A 97 -12.57 19.00 -6.06
C HIS A 97 -11.35 19.71 -6.68
N ASP A 98 -11.42 20.14 -7.93
CA ASP A 98 -10.33 20.86 -8.62
C ASP A 98 -8.97 20.12 -8.50
N ILE A 99 -8.94 18.82 -8.79
CA ILE A 99 -7.73 18.00 -8.85
C ILE A 99 -7.27 17.85 -10.30
N ASP A 100 -6.05 18.35 -10.61
CA ASP A 100 -5.38 18.13 -11.91
C ASP A 100 -4.84 16.68 -11.94
N LEU A 101 -5.72 15.72 -12.31
CA LEU A 101 -5.38 14.31 -12.41
C LEU A 101 -4.78 14.00 -13.79
N ARG A 102 -3.53 13.53 -13.81
CA ARG A 102 -2.77 13.17 -15.01
C ARG A 102 -2.44 11.70 -15.01
N LEU A 103 -3.23 10.92 -15.74
CA LEU A 103 -3.05 9.48 -15.92
C LEU A 103 -2.18 9.20 -17.15
N GLY A 104 -1.57 7.99 -17.22
CA GLY A 104 -0.66 7.61 -18.29
C GLY A 104 0.56 8.53 -18.39
N THR A 105 0.90 9.21 -17.29
CA THR A 105 1.96 10.22 -17.25
C THR A 105 3.07 9.77 -16.31
N ARG A 106 4.19 9.31 -16.89
CA ARG A 106 5.35 8.89 -16.11
C ARG A 106 6.24 10.08 -15.79
N ILE A 107 6.61 10.23 -14.52
CA ILE A 107 7.68 11.14 -14.09
C ILE A 107 9.01 10.42 -14.25
N THR A 108 9.99 11.11 -14.81
CA THR A 108 11.34 10.57 -15.09
C THR A 108 12.43 11.24 -14.29
N GLU A 109 12.16 12.42 -13.71
CA GLU A 109 13.12 13.19 -12.93
C GLU A 109 12.43 14.01 -11.84
N ILE A 110 13.09 14.15 -10.71
CA ILE A 110 12.76 15.07 -9.60
C ILE A 110 14.00 15.93 -9.37
N ASP A 111 13.90 17.24 -9.56
CA ASP A 111 14.91 18.21 -9.17
C ASP A 111 14.47 18.92 -7.88
N CYS A 112 15.04 18.47 -6.76
CA CYS A 112 14.75 19.03 -5.44
C CYS A 112 15.32 20.46 -5.25
N THR A 113 16.27 20.90 -6.09
CA THR A 113 16.87 22.23 -6.01
C THR A 113 16.05 23.26 -6.79
N ALA A 114 15.60 22.88 -7.99
CA ALA A 114 14.73 23.70 -8.82
C ALA A 114 13.26 23.65 -8.38
N HIS A 115 12.89 22.72 -7.51
CA HIS A 115 11.50 22.40 -7.15
C HIS A 115 10.65 22.04 -8.37
N GLU A 116 11.16 21.09 -9.17
CA GLU A 116 10.54 20.69 -10.42
C GLU A 116 10.47 19.15 -10.56
N VAL A 117 9.44 18.67 -11.26
CA VAL A 117 9.37 17.28 -11.72
C VAL A 117 9.24 17.27 -13.25
N THR A 118 9.93 16.32 -13.92
CA THR A 118 9.91 16.20 -15.37
C THR A 118 9.19 14.92 -15.79
N THR A 119 8.26 15.05 -16.75
CA THR A 119 7.54 13.92 -17.34
C THR A 119 8.36 13.25 -18.43
N ALA A 120 8.01 12.01 -18.82
CA ALA A 120 8.62 11.30 -19.95
C ALA A 120 8.45 12.05 -21.30
N SER A 121 7.48 12.95 -21.43
CA SER A 121 7.33 13.80 -22.62
C SER A 121 8.22 15.06 -22.61
N GLY A 122 8.98 15.27 -21.53
CA GLY A 122 9.85 16.44 -21.36
C GLY A 122 9.13 17.68 -20.78
N GLN A 123 7.87 17.55 -20.35
CA GLN A 123 7.18 18.64 -19.67
C GLN A 123 7.68 18.75 -18.23
N THR A 124 8.05 19.97 -17.82
CA THR A 124 8.44 20.30 -16.44
C THR A 124 7.27 20.92 -15.69
N LEU A 125 7.12 20.56 -14.41
CA LEU A 125 6.10 21.05 -13.49
C LEU A 125 6.77 21.50 -12.20
N GLY A 126 6.63 22.78 -11.85
CA GLY A 126 7.09 23.33 -10.58
C GLY A 126 6.19 22.93 -9.42
N TYR A 127 6.77 22.83 -8.22
CA TYR A 127 6.04 22.55 -6.98
C TYR A 127 6.56 23.40 -5.81
N ASP A 128 5.68 23.73 -4.87
CA ASP A 128 6.04 24.24 -3.54
C ASP A 128 6.22 23.07 -2.55
N LYS A 129 5.42 22.00 -2.69
CA LYS A 129 5.59 20.75 -1.96
C LYS A 129 5.39 19.56 -2.89
N LEU A 130 6.19 18.52 -2.67
CA LEU A 130 6.15 17.27 -3.42
C LEU A 130 5.82 16.10 -2.49
N LEU A 131 4.89 15.25 -2.89
CA LEU A 131 4.63 13.97 -2.23
C LEU A 131 4.94 12.81 -3.20
N VAL A 132 5.86 11.92 -2.80
CA VAL A 132 6.23 10.72 -3.56
C VAL A 132 5.43 9.53 -3.04
N THR A 133 4.54 8.99 -3.88
CA THR A 133 3.69 7.83 -3.59
C THR A 133 3.78 6.79 -4.71
N THR A 134 4.99 6.58 -5.22
CA THR A 134 5.30 5.69 -6.35
C THR A 134 5.08 4.21 -6.05
N GLY A 135 4.86 3.86 -4.78
CA GLY A 135 4.52 2.51 -4.36
C GLY A 135 5.65 1.51 -4.58
N SER A 136 5.30 0.32 -5.04
CA SER A 136 6.22 -0.80 -5.25
C SER A 136 5.84 -1.62 -6.48
N SER A 137 6.81 -2.39 -7.00
CA SER A 137 6.66 -3.28 -8.15
C SER A 137 6.92 -4.74 -7.75
N PRO A 138 6.29 -5.72 -8.40
CA PRO A 138 6.57 -7.13 -8.17
C PRO A 138 8.05 -7.43 -8.44
N ARG A 139 8.66 -8.17 -7.53
CA ARG A 139 10.03 -8.67 -7.72
C ARG A 139 10.04 -9.66 -8.86
N ARG A 140 10.88 -9.42 -9.86
CA ARG A 140 11.05 -10.33 -10.99
C ARG A 140 11.84 -11.56 -10.56
N LEU A 141 11.40 -12.73 -11.00
CA LEU A 141 12.12 -13.98 -10.79
C LEU A 141 13.16 -14.14 -11.89
N GLU A 142 14.43 -14.21 -11.52
CA GLU A 142 15.55 -14.32 -12.45
C GLU A 142 15.88 -15.79 -12.73
N VAL A 143 15.03 -16.46 -13.51
CA VAL A 143 15.24 -17.82 -13.99
C VAL A 143 14.93 -17.89 -15.49
N PRO A 144 15.53 -18.86 -16.24
CA PRO A 144 15.18 -19.08 -17.63
C PRO A 144 13.67 -19.28 -17.80
N GLY A 145 13.07 -18.66 -18.82
CA GLY A 145 11.65 -18.78 -19.14
C GLY A 145 10.73 -17.87 -18.35
N ALA A 146 11.21 -17.00 -17.45
CA ALA A 146 10.38 -16.08 -16.68
C ALA A 146 9.61 -15.04 -17.52
N ASP A 147 10.03 -14.84 -18.79
CA ASP A 147 9.40 -13.92 -19.73
C ASP A 147 8.49 -14.62 -20.78
N LEU A 148 8.26 -15.92 -20.64
CA LEU A 148 7.37 -16.67 -21.53
C LEU A 148 5.92 -16.20 -21.43
N ALA A 149 5.17 -16.28 -22.51
CA ALA A 149 3.72 -16.07 -22.48
C ALA A 149 3.06 -17.06 -21.51
N GLY A 150 2.08 -16.58 -20.75
CA GLY A 150 1.44 -17.38 -19.68
C GLY A 150 2.18 -17.33 -18.34
N VAL A 151 3.25 -16.52 -18.23
CA VAL A 151 3.87 -16.16 -16.95
C VAL A 151 3.31 -14.81 -16.53
N HIS A 152 2.78 -14.75 -15.31
CA HIS A 152 2.06 -13.59 -14.78
C HIS A 152 2.62 -13.12 -13.44
N TYR A 153 2.51 -11.82 -13.22
CA TYR A 153 2.66 -11.16 -11.95
C TYR A 153 1.37 -10.42 -11.65
N LEU A 154 1.08 -10.12 -10.40
CA LEU A 154 -0.14 -9.39 -10.03
C LEU A 154 0.22 -8.11 -9.28
N ARG A 155 -0.10 -6.96 -9.88
CA ARG A 155 0.03 -5.64 -9.24
C ARG A 155 -1.04 -4.66 -9.70
N THR A 156 -1.37 -4.65 -10.99
CA THR A 156 -2.27 -3.67 -11.61
C THR A 156 -3.62 -4.30 -11.98
N VAL A 157 -4.61 -3.45 -12.29
CA VAL A 157 -5.91 -3.91 -12.81
C VAL A 157 -5.71 -4.73 -14.08
N ALA A 158 -4.82 -4.29 -14.98
CA ALA A 158 -4.53 -4.99 -16.22
C ALA A 158 -3.94 -6.40 -15.96
N ASP A 159 -3.10 -6.56 -14.92
CA ASP A 159 -2.59 -7.87 -14.53
C ASP A 159 -3.74 -8.78 -14.04
N SER A 160 -4.67 -8.22 -13.24
CA SER A 160 -5.81 -8.98 -12.74
C SER A 160 -6.77 -9.37 -13.88
N ASP A 161 -7.03 -8.47 -14.83
CA ASP A 161 -7.84 -8.77 -16.04
C ASP A 161 -7.20 -9.92 -16.83
N ALA A 162 -5.88 -9.87 -17.07
CA ALA A 162 -5.15 -10.94 -17.76
C ALA A 162 -5.17 -12.28 -17.00
N LEU A 163 -5.14 -12.23 -15.65
CA LEU A 163 -5.23 -13.42 -14.82
C LEU A 163 -6.64 -14.00 -14.82
N GLN A 164 -7.70 -13.19 -14.85
CA GLN A 164 -9.08 -13.69 -15.01
C GLN A 164 -9.23 -14.49 -16.32
N GLU A 165 -8.79 -13.93 -17.45
CA GLU A 165 -8.82 -14.61 -18.74
C GLU A 165 -8.00 -15.91 -18.71
N THR A 166 -6.83 -15.86 -18.07
CA THR A 166 -5.93 -17.01 -17.95
C THR A 166 -6.55 -18.12 -17.13
N PHE A 167 -7.13 -17.83 -15.96
CA PHE A 167 -7.77 -18.83 -15.10
C PHE A 167 -9.02 -19.44 -15.74
N ALA A 168 -9.75 -18.67 -16.54
CA ALA A 168 -10.88 -19.19 -17.30
C ALA A 168 -10.48 -20.20 -18.39
N ALA A 169 -9.25 -20.13 -18.90
CA ALA A 169 -8.75 -20.96 -19.99
C ALA A 169 -7.81 -22.09 -19.52
N ALA A 170 -7.11 -21.91 -18.39
CA ALA A 170 -6.11 -22.86 -17.89
C ALA A 170 -6.77 -24.03 -17.14
N GLN A 171 -6.19 -25.22 -17.26
CA GLN A 171 -6.53 -26.37 -16.42
C GLN A 171 -5.61 -26.50 -15.22
N ARG A 172 -4.32 -26.16 -15.40
CA ARG A 172 -3.28 -26.30 -14.38
C ARG A 172 -2.54 -24.97 -14.21
N VAL A 173 -2.48 -24.51 -13.01
CA VAL A 173 -1.76 -23.27 -12.64
C VAL A 173 -0.66 -23.60 -11.64
N ALA A 174 0.57 -23.23 -11.95
CA ALA A 174 1.67 -23.25 -10.98
C ALA A 174 1.82 -21.85 -10.37
N ILE A 175 1.90 -21.78 -9.05
CA ILE A 175 2.12 -20.53 -8.32
C ILE A 175 3.47 -20.63 -7.62
N ILE A 176 4.33 -19.63 -7.85
CA ILE A 176 5.68 -19.54 -7.28
C ILE A 176 5.66 -18.47 -6.18
N GLY A 177 5.87 -18.93 -4.93
CA GLY A 177 5.82 -18.11 -3.72
C GLY A 177 4.49 -18.22 -2.97
N ALA A 178 4.57 -18.60 -1.69
CA ALA A 178 3.44 -18.79 -0.79
C ALA A 178 3.32 -17.65 0.24
N GLY A 179 3.56 -16.41 -0.20
CA GLY A 179 3.15 -15.18 0.49
C GLY A 179 1.66 -14.87 0.28
N TRP A 180 1.15 -13.78 0.83
CA TRP A 180 -0.27 -13.40 0.76
C TRP A 180 -0.82 -13.42 -0.67
N ILE A 181 -0.16 -12.75 -1.62
CA ILE A 181 -0.61 -12.66 -3.02
C ILE A 181 -0.61 -14.04 -3.70
N GLY A 182 0.40 -14.88 -3.43
CA GLY A 182 0.45 -16.24 -3.95
C GLY A 182 -0.71 -17.10 -3.46
N LEU A 183 -1.03 -17.04 -2.16
CA LEU A 183 -2.13 -17.76 -1.54
C LEU A 183 -3.49 -17.26 -2.03
N GLU A 184 -3.72 -15.95 -2.10
CA GLU A 184 -4.94 -15.35 -2.63
C GLU A 184 -5.15 -15.70 -4.12
N SER A 185 -4.05 -15.70 -4.92
CA SER A 185 -4.09 -16.15 -6.31
C SER A 185 -4.41 -17.64 -6.42
N ALA A 186 -3.91 -18.46 -5.49
CA ALA A 186 -4.25 -19.88 -5.42
C ALA A 186 -5.73 -20.10 -5.13
N ALA A 187 -6.28 -19.35 -4.18
CA ALA A 187 -7.71 -19.39 -3.88
C ALA A 187 -8.58 -18.98 -5.08
N ALA A 188 -8.18 -17.90 -5.79
CA ALA A 188 -8.88 -17.44 -6.99
C ALA A 188 -8.80 -18.46 -8.14
N ALA A 189 -7.63 -19.05 -8.39
CA ALA A 189 -7.47 -20.09 -9.42
C ALA A 189 -8.26 -21.36 -9.09
N ARG A 190 -8.33 -21.77 -7.81
CA ARG A 190 -9.20 -22.88 -7.36
C ARG A 190 -10.69 -22.56 -7.55
N ALA A 191 -11.12 -21.34 -7.22
CA ALA A 191 -12.48 -20.87 -7.46
C ALA A 191 -12.87 -20.90 -8.95
N ALA A 192 -11.90 -20.66 -9.85
CA ALA A 192 -12.06 -20.79 -11.30
C ALA A 192 -12.02 -22.25 -11.80
N GLY A 193 -11.80 -23.25 -10.92
CA GLY A 193 -11.78 -24.68 -11.26
C GLY A 193 -10.41 -25.21 -11.71
N CYS A 194 -9.33 -24.42 -11.64
CA CYS A 194 -8.00 -24.87 -12.00
C CYS A 194 -7.42 -25.87 -10.98
N HIS A 195 -6.61 -26.83 -11.43
CA HIS A 195 -5.68 -27.55 -10.58
C HIS A 195 -4.51 -26.65 -10.21
N VAL A 196 -4.24 -26.46 -8.93
CA VAL A 196 -3.21 -25.52 -8.46
C VAL A 196 -2.10 -26.27 -7.76
N THR A 197 -0.85 -26.01 -8.19
CA THR A 197 0.36 -26.40 -7.48
C THR A 197 1.06 -25.15 -6.97
N LEU A 198 1.27 -25.04 -5.66
CA LEU A 198 1.92 -23.92 -4.99
C LEU A 198 3.33 -24.32 -4.58
N ILE A 199 4.34 -23.63 -5.12
CA ILE A 199 5.78 -23.89 -4.95
C ILE A 199 6.36 -22.86 -3.99
N GLU A 200 6.99 -23.32 -2.89
CA GLU A 200 7.54 -22.45 -1.85
C GLU A 200 8.93 -22.93 -1.37
N ARG A 201 9.84 -21.98 -1.19
CA ARG A 201 11.19 -22.27 -0.67
C ARG A 201 11.20 -22.54 0.82
N ALA A 202 10.30 -21.92 1.58
CA ALA A 202 10.13 -22.19 3.00
C ALA A 202 9.39 -23.51 3.24
N LYS A 203 9.46 -24.03 4.47
CA LYS A 203 8.76 -25.26 4.87
C LYS A 203 7.24 -25.12 4.89
N LEU A 204 6.76 -23.91 5.12
CA LEU A 204 5.33 -23.59 5.22
C LEU A 204 5.05 -22.26 4.50
N PRO A 205 3.82 -22.07 3.98
CA PRO A 205 3.37 -20.77 3.51
C PRO A 205 3.39 -19.76 4.65
N LEU A 206 3.70 -18.50 4.35
CA LEU A 206 3.73 -17.40 5.33
C LEU A 206 4.65 -17.60 6.54
N LEU A 207 5.53 -18.60 6.54
CA LEU A 207 6.39 -18.95 7.68
C LEU A 207 7.18 -17.74 8.22
N GLY A 208 7.72 -16.91 7.33
CA GLY A 208 8.51 -15.73 7.71
C GLY A 208 7.68 -14.56 8.27
N VAL A 209 6.35 -14.60 8.13
CA VAL A 209 5.43 -13.56 8.58
C VAL A 209 4.70 -13.96 9.85
N LEU A 210 4.19 -15.20 9.89
CA LEU A 210 3.29 -15.66 10.94
C LEU A 210 3.94 -16.61 11.95
N GLY A 211 5.15 -17.14 11.65
CA GLY A 211 5.74 -18.23 12.45
C GLY A 211 5.11 -19.59 12.11
N ALA A 212 5.67 -20.66 12.69
CA ALA A 212 5.31 -22.03 12.31
C ALA A 212 3.89 -22.41 12.75
N GLU A 213 3.48 -21.98 13.93
CA GLU A 213 2.23 -22.34 14.59
C GLU A 213 1.02 -21.88 13.75
N VAL A 214 1.03 -20.64 13.32
CA VAL A 214 -0.05 -20.05 12.52
C VAL A 214 0.11 -20.39 11.03
N ALA A 215 1.33 -20.49 10.51
CA ALA A 215 1.58 -20.86 9.12
C ALA A 215 1.00 -22.25 8.76
N GLU A 216 0.98 -23.21 9.71
CA GLU A 216 0.39 -24.54 9.49
C GLU A 216 -1.12 -24.48 9.25
N THR A 217 -1.84 -23.51 9.86
CA THR A 217 -3.29 -23.34 9.61
C THR A 217 -3.57 -22.97 8.15
N TYR A 218 -2.72 -22.12 7.56
CA TYR A 218 -2.84 -21.76 6.12
C TYR A 218 -2.43 -22.91 5.21
N ALA A 219 -1.41 -23.68 5.59
CA ALA A 219 -1.06 -24.90 4.85
C ALA A 219 -2.21 -25.91 4.85
N ALA A 220 -2.87 -26.10 6.01
CA ALA A 220 -4.04 -26.97 6.13
C ALA A 220 -5.24 -26.44 5.32
N LEU A 221 -5.51 -25.14 5.37
CA LEU A 221 -6.57 -24.48 4.59
C LEU A 221 -6.41 -24.75 3.09
N HIS A 222 -5.22 -24.51 2.54
CA HIS A 222 -4.98 -24.73 1.11
C HIS A 222 -5.04 -26.19 0.70
N ARG A 223 -4.54 -27.12 1.54
CA ARG A 223 -4.68 -28.56 1.29
C ARG A 223 -6.15 -29.00 1.30
N ALA A 224 -6.97 -28.47 2.23
CA ALA A 224 -8.40 -28.75 2.28
C ALA A 224 -9.17 -28.28 1.03
N HIS A 225 -8.62 -27.29 0.31
CA HIS A 225 -9.15 -26.80 -0.97
C HIS A 225 -8.42 -27.39 -2.19
N ASP A 226 -7.82 -28.58 -2.05
CA ASP A 226 -7.11 -29.33 -3.10
C ASP A 226 -5.99 -28.55 -3.79
N VAL A 227 -5.26 -27.70 -3.07
CA VAL A 227 -3.99 -27.13 -3.54
C VAL A 227 -2.85 -28.08 -3.24
N GLU A 228 -2.10 -28.48 -4.26
CA GLU A 228 -0.86 -29.23 -4.09
C GLU A 228 0.24 -28.32 -3.60
N LEU A 229 0.69 -28.50 -2.35
CA LEU A 229 1.80 -27.74 -1.79
C LEU A 229 3.13 -28.42 -2.07
N ARG A 230 4.09 -27.71 -2.66
CA ARG A 230 5.47 -28.13 -2.90
C ARG A 230 6.41 -27.22 -2.08
N PRO A 231 6.50 -27.45 -0.76
CA PRO A 231 7.35 -26.65 0.13
C PRO A 231 8.81 -27.08 0.08
N SER A 232 9.69 -26.26 0.61
CA SER A 232 11.14 -26.51 0.76
C SER A 232 11.87 -26.71 -0.58
N VAL A 233 11.35 -26.17 -1.67
CA VAL A 233 11.93 -26.32 -3.00
C VAL A 233 11.94 -24.99 -3.76
N GLY A 234 13.00 -24.75 -4.52
CA GLY A 234 13.14 -23.60 -5.40
C GLY A 234 12.81 -23.94 -6.85
N VAL A 235 12.67 -22.90 -7.67
CA VAL A 235 12.47 -23.01 -9.11
C VAL A 235 13.82 -22.89 -9.82
N ALA A 236 14.11 -23.79 -10.77
CA ALA A 236 15.28 -23.77 -11.61
C ALA A 236 15.01 -23.05 -12.94
N GLU A 237 13.86 -23.33 -13.56
CA GLU A 237 13.44 -22.69 -14.81
C GLU A 237 11.92 -22.81 -15.01
N ILE A 238 11.34 -21.95 -15.85
CA ILE A 238 10.01 -22.10 -16.39
C ILE A 238 10.14 -22.71 -17.81
N ILE A 239 9.57 -23.90 -17.96
CA ILE A 239 9.66 -24.67 -19.21
C ILE A 239 8.64 -24.10 -20.21
N GLY A 240 9.06 -23.92 -21.46
CA GLY A 240 8.21 -23.41 -22.53
C GLY A 240 8.22 -24.27 -23.77
N ALA A 241 7.14 -24.16 -24.54
CA ALA A 241 7.06 -24.65 -25.91
C ALA A 241 6.39 -23.57 -26.77
N SER A 242 6.97 -23.24 -27.94
CA SER A 242 6.47 -22.20 -28.83
C SER A 242 6.20 -20.85 -28.11
N ASP A 243 7.19 -20.41 -27.33
CA ASP A 243 7.16 -19.16 -26.53
C ASP A 243 6.07 -19.08 -25.43
N LYS A 244 5.41 -20.20 -25.09
CA LYS A 244 4.41 -20.27 -24.04
C LYS A 244 4.87 -21.21 -22.92
N ALA A 245 4.63 -20.82 -21.66
CA ALA A 245 4.89 -21.66 -20.48
C ALA A 245 4.07 -22.97 -20.53
N THR A 246 4.72 -24.09 -20.19
CA THR A 246 4.14 -25.44 -20.16
C THR A 246 4.40 -26.16 -18.86
N GLY A 247 5.21 -25.58 -17.98
CA GLY A 247 5.54 -26.15 -16.68
C GLY A 247 6.66 -25.41 -15.97
N VAL A 248 6.97 -25.85 -14.78
CA VAL A 248 8.04 -25.32 -13.94
C VAL A 248 8.97 -26.47 -13.56
N ARG A 249 10.26 -26.34 -13.81
CA ARG A 249 11.30 -27.27 -13.31
C ARG A 249 11.79 -26.78 -11.95
N LEU A 250 11.74 -27.66 -10.99
CA LEU A 250 12.23 -27.43 -9.66
C LEU A 250 13.73 -27.74 -9.55
N VAL A 251 14.40 -27.22 -8.51
CA VAL A 251 15.85 -27.43 -8.30
C VAL A 251 16.24 -28.87 -7.98
N ASP A 252 15.29 -29.69 -7.51
CA ASP A 252 15.44 -31.12 -7.28
C ASP A 252 15.31 -31.97 -8.55
N GLY A 253 14.94 -31.34 -9.67
CA GLY A 253 14.76 -31.97 -10.98
C GLY A 253 13.32 -32.32 -11.32
N ASP A 254 12.39 -32.27 -10.37
CA ASP A 254 10.96 -32.51 -10.62
C ASP A 254 10.39 -31.44 -11.56
N VAL A 255 9.36 -31.83 -12.31
CA VAL A 255 8.65 -30.96 -13.23
C VAL A 255 7.19 -30.86 -12.81
N VAL A 256 6.73 -29.63 -12.55
CA VAL A 256 5.33 -29.29 -12.31
C VAL A 256 4.71 -28.86 -13.66
N PRO A 257 3.81 -29.64 -14.26
CA PRO A 257 3.11 -29.24 -15.49
C PRO A 257 2.15 -28.09 -15.21
N ALA A 258 2.16 -27.03 -16.05
CA ALA A 258 1.30 -25.89 -15.89
C ALA A 258 0.95 -25.26 -17.24
N ASP A 259 -0.28 -24.81 -17.39
CA ASP A 259 -0.76 -24.08 -18.57
C ASP A 259 -0.58 -22.56 -18.37
N ALA A 260 -0.39 -22.14 -17.10
CA ALA A 260 -0.05 -20.80 -16.67
C ALA A 260 0.80 -20.82 -15.39
N VAL A 261 1.62 -19.79 -15.20
CA VAL A 261 2.47 -19.61 -14.03
C VAL A 261 2.22 -18.23 -13.43
N VAL A 262 1.95 -18.18 -12.12
CA VAL A 262 1.83 -16.92 -11.36
C VAL A 262 3.01 -16.78 -10.43
N ILE A 263 3.70 -15.63 -10.46
CA ILE A 263 4.88 -15.37 -9.62
C ILE A 263 4.54 -14.33 -8.56
N GLY A 264 4.62 -14.73 -7.28
CA GLY A 264 4.37 -13.91 -6.11
C GLY A 264 5.51 -13.99 -5.07
N VAL A 265 6.73 -13.58 -5.46
CA VAL A 265 7.95 -13.70 -4.65
C VAL A 265 8.35 -12.42 -3.91
N GLY A 266 7.38 -11.55 -3.67
CA GLY A 266 7.55 -10.28 -2.98
C GLY A 266 7.59 -9.08 -3.93
N ILE A 267 7.80 -7.89 -3.34
CA ILE A 267 7.83 -6.60 -4.06
C ILE A 267 9.10 -5.81 -3.72
N THR A 268 9.39 -4.80 -4.53
CA THR A 268 10.49 -3.86 -4.36
C THR A 268 9.93 -2.44 -4.40
N PRO A 269 10.26 -1.55 -3.46
CA PRO A 269 9.80 -0.17 -3.48
C PRO A 269 10.38 0.58 -4.69
N ASN A 270 9.57 1.43 -5.33
CA ASN A 270 9.96 2.22 -6.50
C ASN A 270 10.69 3.49 -6.06
N THR A 271 11.97 3.37 -5.75
CA THR A 271 12.78 4.43 -5.14
C THR A 271 13.71 5.15 -6.11
N GLU A 272 13.76 4.74 -7.38
CA GLU A 272 14.75 5.19 -8.36
C GLU A 272 14.72 6.72 -8.57
N LEU A 273 13.52 7.30 -8.66
CA LEU A 273 13.34 8.75 -8.80
C LEU A 273 13.86 9.50 -7.55
N ALA A 274 13.53 9.00 -6.38
CA ALA A 274 13.93 9.60 -5.11
C ALA A 274 15.46 9.49 -4.88
N ALA A 275 16.04 8.33 -5.22
CA ALA A 275 17.48 8.09 -5.17
C ALA A 275 18.24 9.03 -6.11
N ALA A 276 17.78 9.19 -7.36
CA ALA A 276 18.35 10.09 -8.34
C ALA A 276 18.25 11.56 -7.90
N ALA A 277 17.19 11.93 -7.17
CA ALA A 277 17.01 13.26 -6.57
C ALA A 277 17.84 13.49 -5.29
N GLY A 278 18.65 12.51 -4.86
CA GLY A 278 19.53 12.62 -3.68
C GLY A 278 18.82 12.42 -2.34
N LEU A 279 17.59 11.89 -2.32
CA LEU A 279 16.89 11.55 -1.08
C LEU A 279 17.48 10.29 -0.44
N THR A 280 17.38 10.18 0.88
CA THR A 280 17.90 9.02 1.62
C THR A 280 17.03 7.80 1.37
N ILE A 281 17.67 6.71 0.93
CA ILE A 281 17.03 5.42 0.65
C ILE A 281 17.58 4.35 1.60
N ASP A 282 16.68 3.68 2.30
CA ASP A 282 16.95 2.47 3.08
C ASP A 282 15.71 1.58 3.00
N ASN A 283 15.71 0.57 2.12
CA ASN A 283 14.55 -0.28 1.86
C ASN A 283 13.23 0.52 1.63
N GLY A 284 13.33 1.67 0.94
CA GLY A 284 12.27 2.66 0.77
C GLY A 284 12.83 4.07 0.95
N ILE A 285 12.01 5.10 0.73
CA ILE A 285 12.37 6.49 1.00
C ILE A 285 12.28 6.71 2.51
N VAL A 286 13.39 7.08 3.14
CA VAL A 286 13.43 7.33 4.60
C VAL A 286 12.67 8.61 4.92
N VAL A 287 11.67 8.48 5.80
CA VAL A 287 10.87 9.61 6.29
C VAL A 287 10.69 9.53 7.81
N ASP A 288 10.55 10.68 8.44
CA ASP A 288 10.25 10.79 9.87
C ASP A 288 8.78 10.42 10.19
N GLU A 289 8.36 10.62 11.44
CA GLU A 289 6.98 10.40 11.89
C GLU A 289 5.95 11.35 11.24
N HIS A 290 6.42 12.42 10.61
CA HIS A 290 5.60 13.38 9.86
C HIS A 290 5.57 13.07 8.35
N LEU A 291 6.18 11.95 7.94
CA LEU A 291 6.33 11.53 6.55
C LEU A 291 7.18 12.50 5.70
N ALA A 292 7.97 13.35 6.35
CA ALA A 292 8.91 14.26 5.72
C ALA A 292 10.25 13.55 5.46
N THR A 293 10.84 13.80 4.28
CA THR A 293 12.20 13.34 3.96
C THR A 293 13.24 14.31 4.56
N THR A 294 14.52 14.09 4.30
CA THR A 294 15.58 15.05 4.64
C THR A 294 15.45 16.39 3.90
N ASN A 295 14.66 16.45 2.83
CA ASN A 295 14.27 17.70 2.17
C ASN A 295 12.91 18.15 2.73
N PRO A 296 12.78 19.35 3.34
CA PRO A 296 11.55 19.79 4.02
C PRO A 296 10.37 20.05 3.09
N ASP A 297 10.61 20.08 1.78
CA ASP A 297 9.57 20.29 0.77
C ASP A 297 9.16 18.98 0.07
N VAL A 298 9.78 17.85 0.47
CA VAL A 298 9.52 16.53 -0.13
C VAL A 298 9.09 15.53 0.93
N PHE A 299 7.96 14.88 0.68
CA PHE A 299 7.33 13.88 1.53
C PHE A 299 7.23 12.54 0.79
N ALA A 300 7.08 11.44 1.54
CA ALA A 300 6.76 10.15 0.94
C ALA A 300 5.73 9.38 1.77
N ALA A 301 4.86 8.60 1.10
CA ALA A 301 3.80 7.84 1.75
C ALA A 301 3.46 6.55 0.97
N GLY A 302 2.90 5.57 1.68
CA GLY A 302 2.54 4.25 1.15
C GLY A 302 3.73 3.31 1.04
N ASP A 303 3.65 2.28 0.18
CA ASP A 303 4.64 1.19 0.10
C ASP A 303 6.09 1.66 -0.15
N VAL A 304 6.27 2.84 -0.75
CA VAL A 304 7.59 3.41 -1.03
C VAL A 304 8.27 4.01 0.20
N ALA A 305 7.48 4.38 1.24
CA ALA A 305 7.98 5.08 2.41
C ALA A 305 8.52 4.11 3.48
N ASN A 306 9.75 4.33 3.92
CA ASN A 306 10.32 3.73 5.12
C ASN A 306 10.13 4.71 6.27
N SER A 307 8.96 4.63 6.94
CA SER A 307 8.50 5.61 7.92
C SER A 307 9.01 5.30 9.31
N TYR A 308 9.37 6.33 10.07
CA TYR A 308 9.58 6.17 11.50
C TYR A 308 8.24 5.98 12.23
N TYR A 309 8.16 4.90 13.01
CA TYR A 309 6.98 4.56 13.81
C TYR A 309 7.27 4.86 15.29
N PRO A 310 6.71 5.92 15.88
CA PRO A 310 6.94 6.29 17.28
C PRO A 310 6.59 5.17 18.26
N LEU A 311 5.48 4.47 18.02
CA LEU A 311 5.03 3.34 18.85
C LEU A 311 6.07 2.20 18.92
N LEU A 312 6.79 1.96 17.83
CA LEU A 312 7.76 0.86 17.71
C LEU A 312 9.20 1.32 17.91
N GLY A 313 9.46 2.65 17.92
CA GLY A 313 10.78 3.24 18.06
C GLY A 313 11.75 2.91 16.92
N THR A 314 11.23 2.63 15.73
CA THR A 314 12.03 2.20 14.57
C THR A 314 11.44 2.66 13.24
N HIS A 315 12.27 2.69 12.19
CA HIS A 315 11.79 2.80 10.83
C HIS A 315 11.23 1.47 10.35
N LEU A 316 10.11 1.53 9.65
CA LEU A 316 9.44 0.36 9.12
C LEU A 316 8.76 0.70 7.79
N ARG A 317 9.07 -0.08 6.76
CA ARG A 317 8.36 -0.04 5.49
C ARG A 317 7.29 -1.13 5.46
N LEU A 318 6.04 -0.72 5.36
CA LEU A 318 4.88 -1.60 5.30
C LEU A 318 4.22 -1.51 3.92
N GLU A 319 3.95 -2.66 3.33
CA GLU A 319 3.30 -2.83 2.03
C GLU A 319 1.79 -3.09 2.24
N HIS A 320 1.19 -2.41 3.21
CA HIS A 320 -0.17 -2.66 3.66
C HIS A 320 -1.12 -1.59 3.10
N TRP A 321 -2.31 -2.01 2.70
CA TRP A 321 -3.41 -1.13 2.30
C TRP A 321 -3.66 -0.04 3.35
N SER A 322 -3.69 -0.41 4.63
CA SER A 322 -3.89 0.53 5.75
C SER A 322 -2.79 1.60 5.83
N ALA A 323 -1.52 1.25 5.55
CA ALA A 323 -0.44 2.22 5.51
C ALA A 323 -0.68 3.27 4.41
N ALA A 324 -0.99 2.82 3.18
CA ALA A 324 -1.28 3.73 2.07
C ALA A 324 -2.52 4.60 2.34
N LEU A 325 -3.59 4.03 2.90
CA LEU A 325 -4.83 4.72 3.25
C LEU A 325 -4.60 5.87 4.25
N ASN A 326 -3.77 5.62 5.27
CA ASN A 326 -3.63 6.53 6.41
C ASN A 326 -2.42 7.46 6.31
N GLN A 327 -1.34 7.08 5.64
CA GLN A 327 -0.17 7.94 5.46
C GLN A 327 -0.43 9.10 4.50
N GLY A 328 -1.22 8.89 3.43
CA GLY A 328 -1.58 9.95 2.49
C GLY A 328 -2.15 11.20 3.17
N PRO A 329 -3.20 11.09 3.99
CA PRO A 329 -3.77 12.21 4.74
C PRO A 329 -2.81 12.87 5.72
N VAL A 330 -1.96 12.10 6.40
CA VAL A 330 -0.94 12.65 7.32
C VAL A 330 0.11 13.46 6.56
N ALA A 331 0.61 12.94 5.42
CA ALA A 331 1.52 13.68 4.56
C ALA A 331 0.88 14.98 4.06
N ALA A 332 -0.37 14.93 3.62
CA ALA A 332 -1.11 16.11 3.16
C ALA A 332 -1.23 17.19 4.25
N ALA A 333 -1.54 16.82 5.49
CA ALA A 333 -1.60 17.74 6.62
C ALA A 333 -0.24 18.41 6.87
N ASN A 334 0.84 17.63 6.84
CA ASN A 334 2.20 18.13 7.04
C ASN A 334 2.67 19.03 5.88
N MET A 335 2.32 18.71 4.64
CA MET A 335 2.56 19.60 3.48
C MET A 335 1.89 20.97 3.65
N MET A 336 0.73 21.03 4.33
CA MET A 336 0.02 22.27 4.67
C MET A 336 0.60 22.98 5.91
N GLY A 337 1.61 22.41 6.57
CA GLY A 337 2.20 22.95 7.78
C GLY A 337 1.50 22.56 9.08
N THR A 338 0.54 21.64 9.05
CA THR A 338 -0.12 21.10 10.24
C THR A 338 0.66 19.90 10.76
N LEU A 339 1.45 20.11 11.80
CA LEU A 339 2.33 19.06 12.36
C LEU A 339 1.51 17.88 12.91
N THR A 340 1.52 16.77 12.18
CA THR A 340 0.76 15.55 12.49
C THR A 340 1.69 14.34 12.42
N SER A 341 1.75 13.55 13.50
CA SER A 341 2.54 12.32 13.55
C SER A 341 1.73 11.14 13.02
N TYR A 342 2.37 10.28 12.22
CA TYR A 342 1.82 8.98 11.84
C TYR A 342 2.11 7.97 12.96
N ASP A 343 1.13 7.76 13.83
CA ASP A 343 1.22 6.88 15.00
C ASP A 343 0.07 5.87 14.99
N ARG A 344 0.09 4.94 14.05
CA ARG A 344 -0.90 3.85 13.97
C ARG A 344 -0.25 2.49 14.23
N VAL A 345 -1.00 1.60 14.86
CA VAL A 345 -0.63 0.19 14.90
C VAL A 345 -0.63 -0.34 13.47
N PRO A 346 0.42 -1.04 13.02
CA PRO A 346 0.41 -1.71 11.73
C PRO A 346 -0.79 -2.64 11.58
N TYR A 347 -1.49 -2.56 10.43
CA TYR A 347 -2.69 -3.36 10.20
C TYR A 347 -2.72 -3.84 8.74
N PHE A 348 -3.14 -5.09 8.56
CA PHE A 348 -3.49 -5.64 7.25
C PHE A 348 -4.56 -6.74 7.38
N PHE A 349 -5.14 -7.14 6.26
CA PHE A 349 -6.14 -8.19 6.19
C PHE A 349 -5.92 -9.08 4.97
N SER A 350 -6.48 -10.28 5.00
CA SER A 350 -6.52 -11.20 3.86
C SER A 350 -7.81 -12.01 3.89
N ASP A 351 -8.36 -12.28 2.71
CA ASP A 351 -9.52 -13.15 2.52
C ASP A 351 -9.16 -14.25 1.54
N GLN A 352 -9.31 -15.50 1.95
CA GLN A 352 -9.01 -16.67 1.14
C GLN A 352 -10.07 -17.73 1.40
N TYR A 353 -10.81 -18.16 0.37
CA TYR A 353 -11.96 -19.07 0.49
C TYR A 353 -13.01 -18.52 1.47
N ASP A 354 -13.25 -19.25 2.57
CA ASP A 354 -14.12 -18.89 3.71
C ASP A 354 -13.34 -18.37 4.93
N CYS A 355 -12.04 -18.14 4.78
CA CYS A 355 -11.15 -17.66 5.82
C CYS A 355 -10.87 -16.16 5.60
N GLY A 356 -11.51 -15.31 6.41
CA GLY A 356 -11.18 -13.91 6.54
C GLY A 356 -10.32 -13.66 7.78
N MET A 357 -9.30 -12.79 7.67
CA MET A 357 -8.44 -12.46 8.81
C MET A 357 -8.06 -10.98 8.82
N GLU A 358 -7.83 -10.47 10.00
CA GLU A 358 -7.22 -9.17 10.28
C GLU A 358 -6.02 -9.35 11.21
N TYR A 359 -4.95 -8.62 10.94
CA TYR A 359 -3.72 -8.64 11.73
C TYR A 359 -3.39 -7.23 12.19
N SER A 360 -3.18 -7.04 13.49
CA SER A 360 -2.76 -5.79 14.10
C SER A 360 -1.50 -5.96 14.91
N GLY A 361 -0.51 -5.09 14.70
CA GLY A 361 0.78 -5.13 15.40
C GLY A 361 1.96 -5.39 14.48
N TYR A 362 3.10 -5.70 15.10
CA TYR A 362 4.34 -5.99 14.38
C TYR A 362 5.26 -6.90 15.19
N VAL A 363 5.59 -8.05 14.61
CA VAL A 363 6.64 -8.92 15.13
C VAL A 363 7.94 -8.57 14.43
N GLY A 364 8.81 -7.83 15.11
CA GLY A 364 10.09 -7.39 14.58
C GLY A 364 11.11 -8.54 14.42
N PRO A 365 12.34 -8.23 13.91
CA PRO A 365 13.40 -9.21 13.69
C PRO A 365 13.81 -10.02 14.93
N GLY A 366 13.53 -9.50 16.13
CA GLY A 366 13.76 -10.20 17.39
C GLY A 366 12.82 -11.38 17.62
N GLY A 367 11.78 -11.57 16.79
CA GLY A 367 10.81 -12.65 16.90
C GLY A 367 9.86 -12.52 18.10
N TYR A 368 9.33 -13.63 18.53
CA TYR A 368 8.42 -13.80 19.67
C TYR A 368 8.84 -15.01 20.51
N ASP A 369 8.34 -15.11 21.73
CA ASP A 369 8.64 -16.24 22.63
C ASP A 369 7.60 -17.36 22.44
N GLU A 370 6.32 -16.97 22.28
CA GLU A 370 5.20 -17.89 22.16
C GLU A 370 4.06 -17.29 21.33
N VAL A 371 3.21 -18.17 20.79
CA VAL A 371 1.92 -17.82 20.21
C VAL A 371 0.81 -18.35 21.11
N VAL A 372 -0.05 -17.45 21.58
CA VAL A 372 -1.21 -17.80 22.38
C VAL A 372 -2.45 -17.82 21.47
N PHE A 373 -3.15 -18.96 21.45
CA PHE A 373 -4.40 -19.10 20.72
C PHE A 373 -5.59 -18.92 21.66
N ARG A 374 -6.59 -18.20 21.19
CA ARG A 374 -7.90 -17.99 21.85
C ARG A 374 -9.01 -18.37 20.88
N GLY A 375 -9.91 -19.24 21.27
CA GLY A 375 -10.95 -19.81 20.42
C GLY A 375 -10.59 -21.17 19.84
N ASP A 376 -11.26 -21.59 18.78
CA ASP A 376 -11.07 -22.92 18.19
C ASP A 376 -10.34 -22.84 16.85
N VAL A 377 -9.05 -23.18 16.84
CA VAL A 377 -8.22 -23.22 15.64
C VAL A 377 -8.73 -24.25 14.63
N ALA A 378 -9.30 -25.38 15.09
CA ALA A 378 -9.77 -26.43 14.21
C ALA A 378 -11.04 -26.05 13.44
N SER A 379 -11.89 -25.20 14.03
CA SER A 379 -13.07 -24.66 13.35
C SER A 379 -12.74 -23.46 12.43
N GLY A 380 -11.53 -22.89 12.54
CA GLY A 380 -11.15 -21.67 11.83
C GLY A 380 -11.72 -20.39 12.45
N GLU A 381 -12.15 -20.41 13.70
CA GLU A 381 -12.64 -19.25 14.47
C GLU A 381 -11.76 -19.02 15.69
N PHE A 382 -10.74 -18.20 15.55
CA PHE A 382 -9.76 -17.99 16.62
C PHE A 382 -9.06 -16.62 16.53
N ILE A 383 -8.34 -16.28 17.62
CA ILE A 383 -7.37 -15.19 17.64
C ILE A 383 -6.01 -15.80 18.01
N ALA A 384 -4.97 -15.43 17.28
CA ALA A 384 -3.57 -15.74 17.61
C ALA A 384 -2.88 -14.46 18.10
N PHE A 385 -2.14 -14.55 19.21
CA PHE A 385 -1.35 -13.45 19.76
C PHE A 385 0.12 -13.85 19.77
N TRP A 386 1.00 -13.04 19.21
CA TRP A 386 2.46 -13.18 19.31
C TRP A 386 2.95 -12.40 20.51
N MET A 387 3.57 -13.11 21.45
CA MET A 387 4.02 -12.53 22.72
C MET A 387 5.54 -12.57 22.84
N ARG A 388 6.08 -11.55 23.50
CA ARG A 388 7.48 -11.52 23.97
C ARG A 388 7.55 -10.86 25.34
N ASP A 389 8.33 -11.50 26.25
CA ASP A 389 8.46 -11.02 27.64
C ASP A 389 7.09 -10.75 28.32
N GLY A 390 6.07 -11.55 28.01
CA GLY A 390 4.69 -11.41 28.51
C GLY A 390 3.93 -10.22 27.90
N ARG A 391 4.40 -9.61 26.82
CA ARG A 391 3.74 -8.48 26.12
C ARG A 391 3.23 -8.93 24.76
N VAL A 392 2.05 -8.44 24.39
CA VAL A 392 1.49 -8.67 23.05
C VAL A 392 2.17 -7.76 22.05
N LEU A 393 2.86 -8.35 21.05
CA LEU A 393 3.50 -7.65 19.94
C LEU A 393 2.53 -7.47 18.76
N ALA A 394 1.69 -8.48 18.54
CA ALA A 394 0.70 -8.51 17.48
C ALA A 394 -0.43 -9.48 17.82
N GLY A 395 -1.58 -9.28 17.21
CA GLY A 395 -2.69 -10.21 17.23
C GLY A 395 -3.33 -10.36 15.86
N MET A 396 -3.83 -11.56 15.56
CA MET A 396 -4.53 -11.89 14.33
C MET A 396 -5.85 -12.58 14.66
N ASN A 397 -6.94 -11.98 14.28
CA ASN A 397 -8.24 -12.64 14.35
C ASN A 397 -8.57 -13.32 13.01
N VAL A 398 -9.09 -14.53 13.10
CA VAL A 398 -9.58 -15.33 11.96
C VAL A 398 -11.06 -15.60 12.19
N ASN A 399 -11.91 -15.19 11.24
CA ASN A 399 -13.37 -15.30 11.29
C ASN A 399 -14.03 -14.86 12.62
N THR A 400 -13.31 -14.04 13.39
CA THR A 400 -13.73 -13.48 14.68
C THR A 400 -13.69 -11.97 14.60
N TRP A 401 -14.83 -11.32 14.42
CA TRP A 401 -14.91 -9.90 14.06
C TRP A 401 -15.18 -8.98 15.24
N GLY A 402 -14.82 -7.69 15.08
CA GLY A 402 -15.06 -6.65 16.10
C GLY A 402 -14.10 -6.68 17.27
N VAL A 403 -12.95 -7.33 17.13
CA VAL A 403 -11.92 -7.47 18.18
C VAL A 403 -10.64 -6.66 17.89
N THR A 404 -10.54 -6.07 16.71
CA THR A 404 -9.36 -5.34 16.23
C THR A 404 -8.97 -4.20 17.17
N ASP A 405 -9.93 -3.37 17.63
CA ASP A 405 -9.67 -2.27 18.55
C ASP A 405 -9.07 -2.76 19.89
N ALA A 406 -9.54 -3.93 20.38
CA ALA A 406 -9.03 -4.53 21.62
C ALA A 406 -7.59 -5.07 21.42
N ILE A 407 -7.32 -5.68 20.28
CA ILE A 407 -5.97 -6.14 19.90
C ILE A 407 -5.02 -4.94 19.80
N GLU A 408 -5.42 -3.88 19.10
CA GLU A 408 -4.61 -2.66 18.99
C GLU A 408 -4.35 -2.01 20.35
N ALA A 409 -5.35 -1.99 21.24
CA ALA A 409 -5.19 -1.48 22.59
C ALA A 409 -4.16 -2.30 23.39
N LEU A 410 -4.19 -3.64 23.29
CA LEU A 410 -3.19 -4.52 23.91
C LEU A 410 -1.77 -4.24 23.39
N VAL A 411 -1.60 -4.17 22.07
CA VAL A 411 -0.32 -3.86 21.43
C VAL A 411 0.20 -2.49 21.87
N ARG A 412 -0.66 -1.49 21.85
CA ARG A 412 -0.31 -0.10 22.20
C ARG A 412 -0.01 0.08 23.69
N SER A 413 -0.64 -0.68 24.55
CA SER A 413 -0.38 -0.63 25.99
C SER A 413 1.04 -1.07 26.34
N GLY A 414 1.57 -2.03 25.59
CA GLY A 414 2.87 -2.66 25.84
C GLY A 414 2.96 -3.31 27.24
N ALA A 415 1.83 -3.58 27.87
CA ALA A 415 1.78 -4.14 29.21
C ALA A 415 1.99 -5.66 29.21
N ARG A 416 2.33 -6.18 30.37
CA ARG A 416 2.39 -7.62 30.57
C ARG A 416 1.00 -8.17 30.77
N VAL A 417 0.70 -9.27 30.08
CA VAL A 417 -0.58 -9.98 30.16
C VAL A 417 -0.29 -11.44 30.44
N ASP A 418 -1.08 -12.07 31.32
CA ASP A 418 -0.99 -13.51 31.55
C ASP A 418 -1.48 -14.27 30.29
N PRO A 419 -0.65 -15.14 29.69
CA PRO A 419 -1.06 -15.94 28.54
C PRO A 419 -2.32 -16.78 28.78
N ALA A 420 -2.57 -17.23 30.03
CA ALA A 420 -3.77 -17.98 30.37
C ALA A 420 -5.03 -17.12 30.31
N GLU A 421 -4.97 -15.86 30.80
CA GLU A 421 -6.08 -14.91 30.69
C GLU A 421 -6.30 -14.50 29.24
N LEU A 422 -5.23 -14.35 28.45
CA LEU A 422 -5.33 -14.00 27.03
C LEU A 422 -6.00 -15.12 26.21
N ALA A 423 -5.75 -16.39 26.56
CA ALA A 423 -6.34 -17.55 25.92
C ALA A 423 -7.81 -17.78 26.32
N ASP A 424 -8.25 -17.31 27.49
CA ASP A 424 -9.58 -17.57 28.02
C ASP A 424 -10.66 -16.72 27.32
N PRO A 425 -11.60 -17.28 26.55
CA PRO A 425 -12.64 -16.55 25.86
C PRO A 425 -13.62 -15.82 26.78
N GLU A 426 -13.72 -16.18 28.06
CA GLU A 426 -14.57 -15.51 29.04
C GLU A 426 -13.95 -14.18 29.53
N VAL A 427 -12.64 -13.99 29.42
CA VAL A 427 -11.96 -12.76 29.80
C VAL A 427 -12.07 -11.73 28.67
N LEU A 428 -12.58 -10.55 28.91
CA LEU A 428 -12.69 -9.49 27.90
C LEU A 428 -11.31 -8.93 27.54
N LEU A 429 -10.94 -8.94 26.27
CA LEU A 429 -9.65 -8.40 25.77
C LEU A 429 -9.44 -6.93 26.16
N MET A 430 -10.49 -6.09 26.10
CA MET A 430 -10.42 -4.70 26.53
C MET A 430 -10.10 -4.53 28.03
N TYR A 431 -10.50 -5.50 28.86
CA TYR A 431 -10.16 -5.50 30.29
C TYR A 431 -8.65 -5.72 30.49
N LEU A 432 -8.06 -6.64 29.74
CA LEU A 432 -6.62 -6.91 29.76
C LEU A 432 -5.81 -5.68 29.30
N ALA A 433 -6.29 -4.95 28.29
CA ALA A 433 -5.67 -3.70 27.84
C ALA A 433 -5.78 -2.57 28.88
N GLY A 434 -6.91 -2.49 29.63
CA GLY A 434 -7.17 -1.45 30.62
C GLY A 434 -6.43 -1.65 31.94
N ASN A 435 -6.28 -2.88 32.42
CA ASN A 435 -5.51 -3.20 33.64
C ASN A 435 -4.01 -2.90 33.47
N ALA A 436 -3.54 -2.86 32.25
CA ALA A 436 -2.18 -2.53 31.88
C ALA A 436 -1.74 -1.08 32.22
N THR A 437 -2.68 -0.19 32.49
CA THR A 437 -2.37 1.23 32.80
C THR A 437 -2.17 1.50 34.27
N SER A 438 -2.42 0.52 35.18
CA SER A 438 -2.34 0.70 36.66
C SER A 438 -0.94 0.45 37.23
N ASP A 439 0.01 -0.08 36.45
CA ASP A 439 1.38 -0.43 36.90
C ASP A 439 2.48 0.51 36.38
N ARG A 440 2.15 1.75 35.99
CA ARG A 440 3.14 2.78 35.62
C ARG A 440 3.34 3.82 36.67
#